data_088f18e643d3e153dd3b1e0f70c1e291
#
_entry.id   088f18e643d3e153dd3b1e0f70c1e291
#
_cell.length_a   1.000
_cell.length_b   1.000
_cell.length_c   1.000
_cell.angle_alpha   90.00
_cell.angle_beta   90.00
_cell.angle_gamma   90.00
#
_symmetry.space_group_name_H-M   'P 1'
#
loop_
_entity.id
_entity.type
_entity.pdbx_description
1 polymer ?
#
loop_
_entity_poly.entity_id
_entity_poly.type
_entity_poly.pdbx_seq_one_letter_code
_entity_poly.pdbx_strand_id
1 'polypeptide(L)'
;MSFKNGFLAIALMGGLSLAACSNTAAGVEQDAKENADKAAAAADKAEDKAEPAAREAAAETREAAREAGSAVKGAIETIDVKTALMADRTVDASHINVDTFHETKTIVLKGSVKTATQRDEAARIAAAEAPSYRIDNQLTIVPNP
;
A
#
# COMPACT_ATOMS: atom_id res chain seq x y z
N MET A 1 22.93 5.58 10.79
CA MET A 1 23.38 5.01 9.50
C MET A 1 22.90 5.91 8.38
N SER A 2 23.84 6.53 7.70
CA SER A 2 23.61 7.65 6.76
C SER A 2 23.38 7.09 5.36
N PHE A 3 22.18 7.23 4.81
CA PHE A 3 21.93 6.93 3.40
C PHE A 3 22.30 8.17 2.58
N LYS A 4 23.45 8.10 1.92
CA LYS A 4 23.91 9.09 0.96
C LYS A 4 23.09 8.96 -0.33
N ASN A 5 22.44 10.05 -0.68
CA ASN A 5 21.74 10.25 -1.96
C ASN A 5 22.72 10.03 -3.12
N GLY A 6 22.55 8.94 -3.86
CA GLY A 6 23.20 8.72 -5.14
C GLY A 6 22.42 9.40 -6.25
N PHE A 7 22.75 10.64 -6.55
CA PHE A 7 22.37 11.28 -7.79
C PHE A 7 23.08 10.58 -8.94
N LEU A 8 22.36 9.77 -9.71
CA LEU A 8 22.88 9.19 -10.95
C LEU A 8 22.79 10.25 -12.04
N ALA A 9 23.84 11.05 -12.19
CA ALA A 9 24.03 11.92 -13.34
C ALA A 9 24.37 11.06 -14.56
N ILE A 10 23.42 10.80 -15.43
CA ILE A 10 23.68 10.22 -16.75
C ILE A 10 24.28 11.32 -17.61
N ALA A 11 25.61 11.35 -17.69
CA ALA A 11 26.32 12.13 -18.67
C ALA A 11 26.19 11.45 -20.03
N LEU A 12 25.28 11.96 -20.87
CA LEU A 12 25.26 11.64 -22.30
C LEU A 12 26.47 12.32 -22.96
N MET A 13 27.60 11.64 -23.03
CA MET A 13 28.68 11.98 -23.95
C MET A 13 28.31 11.48 -25.35
N GLY A 14 27.55 12.30 -26.09
CA GLY A 14 27.39 12.15 -27.51
C GLY A 14 28.68 12.55 -28.21
N GLY A 15 29.41 11.55 -28.72
CA GLY A 15 30.59 11.79 -29.55
C GLY A 15 30.23 12.57 -30.81
N LEU A 16 30.74 13.80 -30.89
CA LEU A 16 30.73 14.59 -32.13
C LEU A 16 31.78 14.03 -33.07
N SER A 17 31.40 13.15 -33.96
CA SER A 17 32.26 12.80 -35.12
C SER A 17 32.14 13.95 -36.12
N LEU A 18 33.14 14.81 -36.13
CA LEU A 18 33.35 15.82 -37.14
C LEU A 18 33.78 15.13 -38.47
N ALA A 19 32.81 14.75 -39.26
CA ALA A 19 33.09 14.49 -40.67
C ALA A 19 33.17 15.83 -41.40
N ALA A 20 34.39 16.24 -41.70
CA ALA A 20 34.66 17.41 -42.52
C ALA A 20 34.22 17.14 -43.98
N CYS A 21 33.07 17.65 -44.32
CA CYS A 21 32.69 17.88 -45.71
C CYS A 21 32.38 19.36 -45.86
N SER A 22 33.03 19.98 -46.84
CA SER A 22 32.98 21.38 -47.18
C SER A 22 31.54 21.83 -47.47
N ASN A 23 30.88 22.34 -46.43
CA ASN A 23 29.59 23.03 -46.59
C ASN A 23 29.76 24.49 -46.17
N THR A 24 29.21 25.38 -47.01
CA THR A 24 29.19 26.82 -46.79
C THR A 24 28.56 27.13 -45.42
N ALA A 25 29.04 28.18 -44.74
CA ALA A 25 28.60 28.58 -43.41
C ALA A 25 27.05 28.64 -43.19
N ALA A 26 26.32 28.91 -44.30
CA ALA A 26 24.85 28.89 -44.29
C ALA A 26 24.23 27.50 -44.10
N GLY A 27 24.89 26.42 -44.55
CA GLY A 27 24.40 25.05 -44.38
C GLY A 27 24.55 24.56 -42.93
N VAL A 28 25.64 24.95 -42.26
CA VAL A 28 25.90 24.56 -40.88
C VAL A 28 24.88 25.17 -39.90
N GLU A 29 24.47 26.43 -40.14
CA GLU A 29 23.43 27.07 -39.32
C GLU A 29 22.06 26.41 -39.50
N GLN A 30 21.70 25.99 -40.72
CA GLN A 30 20.43 25.35 -41.00
C GLN A 30 20.37 23.94 -40.40
N ASP A 31 21.44 23.16 -40.52
CA ASP A 31 21.53 21.82 -39.93
C ASP A 31 21.54 21.87 -38.39
N ALA A 32 22.21 22.86 -37.80
CA ALA A 32 22.21 23.07 -36.36
C ALA A 32 20.84 23.45 -35.83
N LYS A 33 20.09 24.27 -36.56
CA LYS A 33 18.73 24.68 -36.21
C LYS A 33 17.74 23.52 -36.32
N GLU A 34 17.81 22.74 -37.39
CA GLU A 34 16.96 21.57 -37.61
C GLU A 34 17.23 20.47 -36.56
N ASN A 35 18.47 20.26 -36.14
CA ASN A 35 18.82 19.34 -35.08
C ASN A 35 18.39 19.85 -33.68
N ALA A 36 18.41 21.15 -33.45
CA ALA A 36 17.90 21.75 -32.22
C ALA A 36 16.38 21.61 -32.15
N ASP A 37 15.65 21.84 -33.21
CA ASP A 37 14.20 21.69 -33.27
C ASP A 37 13.77 20.21 -33.10
N LYS A 38 14.53 19.28 -33.68
CA LYS A 38 14.30 17.83 -33.44
C LYS A 38 14.57 17.41 -32.01
N ALA A 39 15.58 17.96 -31.38
CA ALA A 39 15.93 17.69 -29.98
C ALA A 39 14.86 18.27 -29.04
N ALA A 40 14.36 19.47 -29.33
CA ALA A 40 13.28 20.08 -28.54
C ALA A 40 11.98 19.27 -28.65
N ALA A 41 11.59 18.88 -29.88
CA ALA A 41 10.41 18.05 -30.09
C ALA A 41 10.52 16.63 -29.49
N ALA A 42 11.74 16.12 -29.35
CA ALA A 42 11.99 14.85 -28.65
C ALA A 42 11.90 15.01 -27.12
N ALA A 43 12.33 16.16 -26.58
CA ALA A 43 12.21 16.48 -25.18
C ALA A 43 10.73 16.66 -24.75
N ASP A 44 9.94 17.42 -25.52
CA ASP A 44 8.51 17.60 -25.28
C ASP A 44 7.75 16.26 -25.28
N LYS A 45 8.07 15.38 -26.23
CA LYS A 45 7.47 14.02 -26.26
C LYS A 45 7.91 13.12 -25.10
N ALA A 46 9.08 13.36 -24.54
CA ALA A 46 9.57 12.61 -23.37
C ALA A 46 8.88 13.11 -22.08
N GLU A 47 8.63 14.43 -21.98
CA GLU A 47 7.87 15.00 -20.85
C GLU A 47 6.41 14.53 -20.87
N ASP A 48 5.74 14.56 -22.03
CA ASP A 48 4.36 14.08 -22.16
C ASP A 48 4.17 12.60 -21.78
N LYS A 49 5.19 11.77 -21.95
CA LYS A 49 5.15 10.36 -21.58
C LYS A 49 5.56 10.10 -20.13
N ALA A 50 6.42 10.94 -19.57
CA ALA A 50 6.91 10.79 -18.21
C ALA A 50 5.86 11.19 -17.16
N GLU A 51 5.05 12.19 -17.46
CA GLU A 51 4.04 12.69 -16.52
C GLU A 51 2.93 11.67 -16.18
N PRO A 52 2.30 10.99 -17.16
CA PRO A 52 1.31 9.96 -16.85
C PRO A 52 1.90 8.76 -16.12
N ALA A 53 3.09 8.30 -16.51
CA ALA A 53 3.76 7.17 -15.84
C ALA A 53 4.13 7.51 -14.39
N ALA A 54 4.59 8.71 -14.09
CA ALA A 54 4.87 9.18 -12.75
C ALA A 54 3.60 9.31 -11.89
N ARG A 55 2.49 9.72 -12.48
CA ARG A 55 1.18 9.79 -11.79
C ARG A 55 0.64 8.41 -11.47
N GLU A 56 0.78 7.45 -12.38
CA GLU A 56 0.35 6.07 -12.20
C GLU A 56 1.16 5.39 -11.08
N ALA A 57 2.49 5.49 -11.11
CA ALA A 57 3.36 4.98 -10.05
C ALA A 57 3.08 5.61 -8.68
N ALA A 58 2.77 6.92 -8.65
CA ALA A 58 2.37 7.58 -7.41
C ALA A 58 1.00 7.12 -6.89
N ALA A 59 0.06 6.81 -7.79
CA ALA A 59 -1.24 6.27 -7.43
C ALA A 59 -1.11 4.86 -6.84
N GLU A 60 -0.36 3.97 -7.48
CA GLU A 60 -0.07 2.62 -6.98
C GLU A 60 0.62 2.64 -5.62
N THR A 61 1.59 3.54 -5.44
CA THR A 61 2.28 3.68 -4.16
C THR A 61 1.34 4.15 -3.04
N ARG A 62 0.41 5.05 -3.35
CA ARG A 62 -0.60 5.51 -2.38
C ARG A 62 -1.60 4.42 -2.02
N GLU A 63 -2.02 3.63 -3.00
CA GLU A 63 -2.91 2.48 -2.78
C GLU A 63 -2.24 1.44 -1.88
N ALA A 64 -1.02 1.04 -2.19
CA ALA A 64 -0.23 0.12 -1.36
C ALA A 64 -0.01 0.65 0.08
N ALA A 65 0.23 1.95 0.24
CA ALA A 65 0.38 2.57 1.56
C ALA A 65 -0.95 2.58 2.35
N ARG A 66 -2.09 2.76 1.69
CA ARG A 66 -3.41 2.67 2.33
C ARG A 66 -3.72 1.25 2.77
N GLU A 67 -3.47 0.28 1.92
CA GLU A 67 -3.69 -1.14 2.21
C GLU A 67 -2.83 -1.61 3.39
N ALA A 68 -1.54 -1.26 3.39
CA ALA A 68 -0.64 -1.54 4.50
C ALA A 68 -1.10 -0.86 5.81
N GLY A 69 -1.54 0.39 5.75
CA GLY A 69 -2.08 1.11 6.90
C GLY A 69 -3.36 0.49 7.45
N SER A 70 -4.23 0.00 6.57
CA SER A 70 -5.46 -0.70 6.94
C SER A 70 -5.18 -2.03 7.62
N ALA A 71 -4.23 -2.81 7.08
CA ALA A 71 -3.82 -4.08 7.65
C ALA A 71 -3.21 -3.92 9.06
N VAL A 72 -2.36 -2.89 9.27
CA VAL A 72 -1.78 -2.60 10.59
C VAL A 72 -2.85 -2.23 11.62
N LYS A 73 -3.81 -1.38 11.25
CA LYS A 73 -4.91 -1.02 12.15
C LYS A 73 -5.78 -2.22 12.51
N GLY A 74 -6.11 -3.05 11.52
CA GLY A 74 -6.86 -4.29 11.77
C GLY A 74 -6.12 -5.25 12.69
N ALA A 75 -4.80 -5.36 12.58
CA ALA A 75 -3.99 -6.20 13.45
C ALA A 75 -3.99 -5.71 14.91
N ILE A 76 -3.93 -4.40 15.14
CA ILE A 76 -3.99 -3.81 16.50
C ILE A 76 -5.34 -4.14 17.14
N GLU A 77 -6.45 -3.85 16.48
CA GLU A 77 -7.80 -4.16 16.99
C GLU A 77 -7.98 -5.66 17.26
N THR A 78 -7.42 -6.53 16.41
CA THR A 78 -7.45 -7.99 16.64
C THR A 78 -6.73 -8.37 17.93
N ILE A 79 -5.57 -7.77 18.21
CA ILE A 79 -4.79 -8.03 19.42
C ILE A 79 -5.56 -7.54 20.65
N ASP A 80 -6.15 -6.37 20.60
CA ASP A 80 -6.89 -5.78 21.71
C ASP A 80 -8.11 -6.63 22.07
N VAL A 81 -8.95 -6.99 21.10
CA VAL A 81 -10.11 -7.87 21.31
C VAL A 81 -9.69 -9.25 21.82
N LYS A 82 -8.64 -9.85 21.25
CA LYS A 82 -8.16 -11.16 21.68
C LYS A 82 -7.62 -11.12 23.11
N THR A 83 -6.91 -10.07 23.48
CA THR A 83 -6.39 -9.86 24.83
C THR A 83 -7.52 -9.72 25.83
N ALA A 84 -8.55 -8.94 25.52
CA ALA A 84 -9.72 -8.78 26.39
C ALA A 84 -10.48 -10.10 26.58
N LEU A 85 -10.68 -10.88 25.52
CA LEU A 85 -11.30 -12.20 25.59
C LEU A 85 -10.48 -13.18 26.47
N MET A 86 -9.15 -13.13 26.38
CA MET A 86 -8.27 -13.99 27.20
C MET A 86 -8.20 -13.54 28.68
N ALA A 87 -8.39 -12.26 28.95
CA ALA A 87 -8.41 -11.70 30.30
C ALA A 87 -9.72 -12.00 31.03
N ASP A 88 -10.81 -12.22 30.29
CA ASP A 88 -12.10 -12.56 30.88
C ASP A 88 -12.11 -14.01 31.41
N ARG A 89 -12.66 -14.17 32.61
CA ARG A 89 -12.68 -15.49 33.27
C ARG A 89 -13.93 -16.31 32.97
N THR A 90 -14.90 -15.71 32.33
CA THR A 90 -16.18 -16.36 32.01
C THR A 90 -16.19 -16.97 30.63
N VAL A 91 -15.28 -16.50 29.74
CA VAL A 91 -15.13 -16.97 28.36
C VAL A 91 -13.87 -17.81 28.21
N ASP A 92 -14.01 -19.02 27.72
CA ASP A 92 -12.86 -19.84 27.33
C ASP A 92 -12.41 -19.44 25.92
N ALA A 93 -11.44 -18.51 25.85
CA ALA A 93 -10.95 -17.94 24.60
C ALA A 93 -9.97 -18.85 23.85
N SER A 94 -9.65 -20.04 24.36
CA SER A 94 -8.64 -20.96 23.79
C SER A 94 -8.96 -21.38 22.34
N HIS A 95 -10.25 -21.46 22.01
CA HIS A 95 -10.74 -21.88 20.71
C HIS A 95 -11.44 -20.74 19.94
N ILE A 96 -11.24 -19.49 20.38
CA ILE A 96 -11.78 -18.30 19.69
C ILE A 96 -10.71 -17.69 18.80
N ASN A 97 -11.02 -17.53 17.54
CA ASN A 97 -10.23 -16.77 16.58
C ASN A 97 -10.93 -15.44 16.26
N VAL A 98 -10.15 -14.39 16.16
CA VAL A 98 -10.64 -13.02 15.88
C VAL A 98 -10.03 -12.55 14.56
N ASP A 99 -10.87 -12.26 13.59
CA ASP A 99 -10.49 -11.68 12.31
C ASP A 99 -11.05 -10.26 12.20
N THR A 100 -10.18 -9.27 11.97
CA THR A 100 -10.61 -7.88 11.86
C THR A 100 -10.45 -7.35 10.45
N PHE A 101 -11.55 -6.86 9.88
CA PHE A 101 -11.61 -6.21 8.58
C PHE A 101 -11.78 -4.70 8.79
N HIS A 102 -10.65 -3.98 8.76
CA HIS A 102 -10.63 -2.55 9.05
C HIS A 102 -11.45 -1.72 8.04
N GLU A 103 -11.44 -2.09 6.78
CA GLU A 103 -12.14 -1.37 5.71
C GLU A 103 -13.66 -1.42 5.86
N THR A 104 -14.19 -2.59 6.21
CA THR A 104 -15.62 -2.80 6.41
C THR A 104 -16.06 -2.56 7.85
N LYS A 105 -15.12 -2.18 8.73
CA LYS A 105 -15.38 -2.02 10.18
C LYS A 105 -16.10 -3.23 10.78
N THR A 106 -15.59 -4.43 10.49
CA THR A 106 -16.20 -5.68 10.93
C THR A 106 -15.15 -6.54 11.66
N ILE A 107 -15.53 -7.06 12.82
CA ILE A 107 -14.79 -8.09 13.55
C ILE A 107 -15.60 -9.37 13.50
N VAL A 108 -14.96 -10.45 13.07
CA VAL A 108 -15.56 -11.78 12.99
C VAL A 108 -14.97 -12.65 14.09
N LEU A 109 -15.83 -13.18 14.96
CA LEU A 109 -15.45 -14.17 15.99
C LEU A 109 -15.74 -15.55 15.43
N LYS A 110 -14.70 -16.37 15.28
CA LYS A 110 -14.78 -17.75 14.77
C LYS A 110 -14.31 -18.75 15.81
N GLY A 111 -14.75 -19.99 15.66
CA GLY A 111 -14.33 -21.08 16.52
C GLY A 111 -15.44 -21.65 17.37
N SER A 112 -15.14 -22.07 18.60
CA SER A 112 -16.12 -22.72 19.46
C SER A 112 -16.01 -22.29 20.91
N VAL A 113 -17.16 -22.32 21.59
CA VAL A 113 -17.32 -22.12 23.04
C VAL A 113 -18.22 -23.22 23.62
N LYS A 114 -18.19 -23.39 24.93
CA LYS A 114 -18.93 -24.48 25.61
C LYS A 114 -20.43 -24.18 25.79
N THR A 115 -20.79 -22.91 25.88
CA THR A 115 -22.17 -22.51 26.20
C THR A 115 -22.61 -21.30 25.38
N ALA A 116 -23.93 -21.13 25.24
CA ALA A 116 -24.52 -19.94 24.63
C ALA A 116 -24.14 -18.65 25.40
N THR A 117 -24.07 -18.73 26.72
CA THR A 117 -23.65 -17.60 27.56
C THR A 117 -22.24 -17.12 27.21
N GLN A 118 -21.29 -18.05 27.02
CA GLN A 118 -19.92 -17.69 26.60
C GLN A 118 -19.89 -17.07 25.22
N ARG A 119 -20.70 -17.57 24.29
CA ARG A 119 -20.81 -17.00 22.93
C ARG A 119 -21.31 -15.54 22.96
N ASP A 120 -22.34 -15.29 23.74
CA ASP A 120 -22.95 -13.97 23.85
C ASP A 120 -22.03 -13.01 24.62
N GLU A 121 -21.34 -13.49 25.65
CA GLU A 121 -20.36 -12.72 26.40
C GLU A 121 -19.13 -12.37 25.54
N ALA A 122 -18.63 -13.29 24.72
CA ALA A 122 -17.54 -13.00 23.79
C ALA A 122 -17.90 -11.87 22.82
N ALA A 123 -19.12 -11.87 22.30
CA ALA A 123 -19.58 -10.77 21.44
C ALA A 123 -19.67 -9.44 22.20
N ARG A 124 -20.11 -9.45 23.45
CA ARG A 124 -20.22 -8.27 24.31
C ARG A 124 -18.83 -7.67 24.59
N ILE A 125 -17.85 -8.51 24.91
CA ILE A 125 -16.46 -8.09 25.15
C ILE A 125 -15.88 -7.47 23.87
N ALA A 126 -16.02 -8.13 22.72
CA ALA A 126 -15.53 -7.61 21.44
C ALA A 126 -16.16 -6.26 21.09
N ALA A 127 -17.45 -6.10 21.33
CA ALA A 127 -18.16 -4.83 21.08
C ALA A 127 -17.72 -3.71 22.06
N ALA A 128 -17.33 -4.04 23.26
CA ALA A 128 -16.84 -3.08 24.24
C ALA A 128 -15.41 -2.59 23.89
N GLU A 129 -14.55 -3.50 23.43
CA GLU A 129 -13.18 -3.15 23.03
C GLU A 129 -13.12 -2.39 21.69
N ALA A 130 -14.00 -2.74 20.75
CA ALA A 130 -14.01 -2.14 19.44
C ALA A 130 -15.39 -1.51 19.10
N PRO A 131 -15.80 -0.43 19.75
CA PRO A 131 -17.14 0.14 19.62
C PRO A 131 -17.43 0.73 18.22
N SER A 132 -16.41 0.98 17.43
CA SER A 132 -16.53 1.45 16.04
C SER A 132 -16.66 0.32 15.01
N TYR A 133 -16.66 -0.95 15.47
CA TYR A 133 -16.76 -2.12 14.61
C TYR A 133 -18.07 -2.85 14.82
N ARG A 134 -18.57 -3.45 13.76
CA ARG A 134 -19.67 -4.41 13.84
C ARG A 134 -19.11 -5.78 14.20
N ILE A 135 -19.71 -6.44 15.18
CA ILE A 135 -19.30 -7.80 15.57
C ILE A 135 -20.15 -8.81 14.82
N ASP A 136 -19.51 -9.68 14.05
CA ASP A 136 -20.07 -10.85 13.42
C ASP A 136 -19.68 -12.09 14.22
N ASN A 137 -20.61 -12.58 15.03
CA ASN A 137 -20.36 -13.69 15.94
C ASN A 137 -20.71 -15.02 15.28
N GLN A 138 -19.72 -15.71 14.76
CA GLN A 138 -19.80 -17.03 14.12
C GLN A 138 -19.33 -18.17 15.04
N LEU A 139 -19.30 -17.93 16.35
CA LEU A 139 -18.92 -18.97 17.33
C LEU A 139 -19.96 -20.09 17.38
N THR A 140 -19.47 -21.31 17.31
CA THR A 140 -20.29 -22.53 17.48
C THR A 140 -20.29 -22.98 18.93
N ILE A 141 -21.39 -23.57 19.37
CA ILE A 141 -21.48 -24.13 20.71
C ILE A 141 -21.14 -25.61 20.63
N VAL A 142 -20.03 -25.98 21.30
CA VAL A 142 -19.61 -27.37 21.45
C VAL A 142 -19.61 -27.69 22.94
N PRO A 143 -20.71 -28.27 23.45
CA PRO A 143 -20.77 -28.70 24.85
C PRO A 143 -19.66 -29.73 25.08
N ASN A 144 -18.92 -29.58 26.15
CA ASN A 144 -17.74 -30.32 26.54
C ASN A 144 -17.60 -31.72 25.91
N PRO A 145 -16.44 -32.05 25.26
CA PRO A 145 -16.17 -33.40 24.86
C PRO A 145 -15.95 -34.33 26.06
#